data_22d982066a5f644eb8519eca19551154
#
_entry.id   22d982066a5f644eb8519eca19551154
#
_cell.length_a   1.000
_cell.length_b   1.000
_cell.length_c   1.000
_cell.angle_alpha   90.00
_cell.angle_beta   90.00
_cell.angle_gamma   90.00
#
_symmetry.space_group_name_H-M   'P 1'
#
loop_
_entity.id
_entity.type
_entity.pdbx_description
1 polymer ?
#
loop_
_entity_poly.entity_id
_entity_poly.type
_entity_poly.pdbx_seq_one_letter_code
_entity_poly.pdbx_strand_id
1 'polypeptide(L)'
;MSSAASATGKKMVLSTLLETDHYGSLIKDLTCNNCNKYMKPPIHLCVDGHSICGPCYQKSYQCHVCQKEFAPIRPMVLESLANKVLFPCTNVGCPKHATLSLLEKHTPHCQFRIINCFMARVYGECKWEGRAGEWMDHCFVEHKQRVTELPFITVKDKWDAKKTEPVLNYFLLKCYEKIFNVYQIYDKRGGRMMWTVLVNDDNADKFYFEVDLFLPNIPSKRIVYRRPCKCEKDADFLEHTQNVYIPVENVFSMLDETESMNFTVRIGEVENLPLLDTPTTSESLILLQGDEPIKDIDKEE
;
A
#
# COMPACT_ATOMS: atom_id res chain seq x y z
N MET A 1 59.75 28.73 9.15
CA MET A 1 58.34 28.69 9.47
C MET A 1 57.59 28.57 8.13
N SER A 2 57.24 27.34 7.79
CA SER A 2 56.56 27.01 6.54
C SER A 2 55.13 26.60 6.89
N SER A 3 54.17 27.42 6.48
CA SER A 3 52.74 27.15 6.66
C SER A 3 52.27 26.25 5.52
N ALA A 4 51.90 25.02 5.84
CA ALA A 4 51.21 24.10 4.93
C ALA A 4 49.78 24.54 4.75
N ALA A 5 49.40 24.95 3.56
CA ALA A 5 48.02 25.20 3.17
C ALA A 5 47.31 23.84 2.96
N SER A 6 46.34 23.54 3.82
CA SER A 6 45.42 22.42 3.70
C SER A 6 44.49 22.64 2.53
N ALA A 7 44.66 21.90 1.46
CA ALA A 7 43.70 21.85 0.34
C ALA A 7 42.55 20.92 0.74
N THR A 8 41.48 21.48 1.28
CA THR A 8 40.17 20.78 1.43
C THR A 8 39.55 20.60 0.06
N GLY A 9 39.79 19.46 -0.57
CA GLY A 9 39.11 19.04 -1.77
C GLY A 9 37.61 18.84 -1.45
N LYS A 10 36.76 19.77 -1.88
CA LYS A 10 35.30 19.59 -1.86
C LYS A 10 34.96 18.34 -2.70
N LYS A 11 34.53 17.28 -2.06
CA LYS A 11 33.97 16.11 -2.71
C LYS A 11 32.72 16.56 -3.47
N MET A 12 32.84 16.72 -4.78
CA MET A 12 31.70 17.13 -5.63
C MET A 12 30.66 16.02 -5.58
N VAL A 13 29.51 16.32 -5.03
CA VAL A 13 28.37 15.37 -4.94
C VAL A 13 27.85 15.14 -6.35
N LEU A 14 27.50 13.89 -6.71
CA LEU A 14 27.01 13.50 -8.03
C LEU A 14 25.81 14.35 -8.50
N SER A 15 24.99 14.83 -7.56
CA SER A 15 23.89 15.79 -7.83
C SER A 15 24.36 17.09 -8.48
N THR A 16 25.51 17.62 -8.07
CA THR A 16 26.06 18.89 -8.63
C THR A 16 26.53 18.73 -10.09
N LEU A 17 26.95 17.50 -10.46
CA LEU A 17 27.29 17.18 -11.85
C LEU A 17 26.05 16.98 -12.74
N LEU A 18 24.91 16.64 -12.15
CA LEU A 18 23.65 16.42 -12.85
C LEU A 18 22.85 17.72 -13.10
N GLU A 19 23.21 18.80 -12.42
CA GLU A 19 22.59 20.15 -12.56
C GLU A 19 23.23 21.03 -13.65
N THR A 20 24.05 20.43 -14.49
CA THR A 20 24.59 21.19 -15.62
C THR A 20 23.51 21.45 -16.68
N ASP A 21 23.52 22.59 -17.34
CA ASP A 21 22.61 22.95 -18.45
C ASP A 21 22.53 21.87 -19.53
N HIS A 22 23.64 21.16 -19.77
CA HIS A 22 23.72 20.07 -20.74
C HIS A 22 22.89 18.85 -20.34
N TYR A 23 22.89 18.48 -19.08
CA TYR A 23 22.08 17.36 -18.62
C TYR A 23 20.59 17.69 -18.69
N GLY A 24 20.19 18.89 -18.26
CA GLY A 24 18.81 19.35 -18.36
C GLY A 24 18.32 19.39 -19.82
N SER A 25 19.18 19.82 -20.75
CA SER A 25 18.89 19.80 -22.19
C SER A 25 18.70 18.37 -22.70
N LEU A 26 19.59 17.44 -22.34
CA LEU A 26 19.45 16.04 -22.73
C LEU A 26 18.15 15.40 -22.22
N ILE A 27 17.77 15.68 -20.97
CA ILE A 27 16.49 15.18 -20.39
C ILE A 27 15.30 15.76 -21.17
N LYS A 28 15.37 17.03 -21.55
CA LYS A 28 14.33 17.66 -22.35
C LYS A 28 14.20 17.00 -23.73
N ASP A 29 15.33 16.72 -24.41
CA ASP A 29 15.32 16.01 -25.70
C ASP A 29 14.77 14.59 -25.62
N LEU A 30 14.89 13.94 -24.44
CA LEU A 30 14.34 12.62 -24.14
C LEU A 30 12.93 12.69 -23.54
N THR A 31 12.31 13.89 -23.50
CA THR A 31 10.94 14.09 -23.02
C THR A 31 9.99 14.27 -24.21
N CYS A 32 8.87 13.57 -24.21
CA CYS A 32 7.86 13.65 -25.26
C CYS A 32 7.16 15.02 -25.25
N ASN A 33 7.25 15.76 -26.34
CA ASN A 33 6.63 17.09 -26.47
C ASN A 33 5.09 17.07 -26.39
N ASN A 34 4.45 15.91 -26.58
CA ASN A 34 2.99 15.79 -26.55
C ASN A 34 2.43 15.51 -25.15
N CYS A 35 3.09 14.65 -24.35
CA CYS A 35 2.58 14.24 -23.04
C CYS A 35 3.49 14.63 -21.86
N ASN A 36 4.61 15.28 -22.13
CA ASN A 36 5.62 15.70 -21.15
C ASN A 36 6.16 14.57 -20.27
N LYS A 37 6.07 13.32 -20.74
CA LYS A 37 6.66 12.15 -20.07
C LYS A 37 7.99 11.78 -20.73
N TYR A 38 8.91 11.21 -19.97
CA TYR A 38 10.14 10.65 -20.52
C TYR A 38 9.82 9.60 -21.57
N MET A 39 10.52 9.65 -22.71
CA MET A 39 10.27 8.73 -23.81
C MET A 39 10.92 7.38 -23.55
N LYS A 40 10.09 6.34 -23.59
CA LYS A 40 10.49 4.93 -23.53
C LYS A 40 10.42 4.37 -24.95
N PRO A 41 11.37 3.52 -25.38
CA PRO A 41 11.24 2.80 -26.64
C PRO A 41 9.93 2.01 -26.73
N PRO A 42 9.27 1.94 -27.91
CA PRO A 42 9.70 2.56 -29.18
C PRO A 42 9.46 4.08 -29.21
N ILE A 43 10.44 4.81 -29.78
CA ILE A 43 10.37 6.25 -30.06
C ILE A 43 10.16 6.42 -31.57
N HIS A 44 9.34 7.39 -31.94
CA HIS A 44 9.07 7.69 -33.34
C HIS A 44 9.51 9.11 -33.68
N LEU A 45 9.84 9.36 -34.96
CA LEU A 45 10.20 10.67 -35.45
C LEU A 45 9.22 11.13 -36.53
N CYS A 46 8.97 12.44 -36.65
CA CYS A 46 8.40 13.01 -37.87
C CYS A 46 9.49 13.22 -38.92
N VAL A 47 9.09 13.57 -40.12
CA VAL A 47 10.04 13.84 -41.26
C VAL A 47 11.01 14.97 -40.97
N ASP A 48 10.67 15.89 -40.05
CA ASP A 48 11.58 16.99 -39.61
C ASP A 48 12.41 16.58 -38.37
N GLY A 49 12.31 15.35 -37.88
CA GLY A 49 13.11 14.84 -36.77
C GLY A 49 12.54 15.09 -35.36
N HIS A 50 11.35 15.67 -35.21
CA HIS A 50 10.74 15.78 -33.87
C HIS A 50 10.35 14.40 -33.32
N SER A 51 10.71 14.15 -32.07
CA SER A 51 10.48 12.85 -31.39
C SER A 51 9.14 12.79 -30.66
N ILE A 52 8.53 11.60 -30.64
CA ILE A 52 7.29 11.31 -29.92
C ILE A 52 7.35 9.92 -29.31
N CYS A 53 6.79 9.74 -28.12
CA CYS A 53 6.70 8.42 -27.48
C CYS A 53 5.66 7.50 -28.16
N GLY A 54 5.85 6.18 -28.05
CA GLY A 54 4.96 5.19 -28.67
C GLY A 54 3.47 5.37 -28.36
N PRO A 55 3.05 5.55 -27.08
CA PRO A 55 1.65 5.80 -26.74
C PRO A 55 1.04 7.05 -27.37
N CYS A 56 1.81 8.12 -27.54
CA CYS A 56 1.35 9.33 -28.22
C CYS A 56 1.30 9.13 -29.74
N TYR A 57 2.29 8.46 -30.31
CA TYR A 57 2.31 8.11 -31.72
C TYR A 57 1.05 7.33 -32.16
N GLN A 58 0.63 6.35 -31.36
CA GLN A 58 -0.58 5.55 -31.65
C GLN A 58 -1.88 6.37 -31.67
N LYS A 59 -1.88 7.56 -31.05
CA LYS A 59 -3.06 8.46 -30.95
C LYS A 59 -2.98 9.66 -31.88
N SER A 60 -1.90 9.80 -32.63
CA SER A 60 -1.62 10.98 -33.43
C SER A 60 -1.34 10.61 -34.88
N TYR A 61 -2.00 11.29 -35.81
CA TYR A 61 -1.75 11.11 -37.26
C TYR A 61 -0.59 11.97 -37.77
N GLN A 62 -0.31 13.07 -37.07
CA GLN A 62 0.69 14.08 -37.44
C GLN A 62 1.46 14.57 -36.23
N CYS A 63 2.67 15.10 -36.47
CA CYS A 63 3.51 15.71 -35.45
C CYS A 63 2.85 16.96 -34.87
N HIS A 64 2.74 17.06 -33.55
CA HIS A 64 2.16 18.23 -32.89
C HIS A 64 3.02 19.50 -33.02
N VAL A 65 4.30 19.36 -33.32
CA VAL A 65 5.24 20.50 -33.43
C VAL A 65 5.19 21.13 -34.81
N CYS A 66 5.22 20.32 -35.89
CA CYS A 66 5.32 20.80 -37.27
C CYS A 66 4.17 20.38 -38.19
N GLN A 67 3.18 19.64 -37.70
CA GLN A 67 2.01 19.16 -38.45
C GLN A 67 2.33 18.23 -39.63
N LYS A 68 3.60 17.75 -39.75
CA LYS A 68 4.01 16.82 -40.78
C LYS A 68 3.81 15.36 -40.35
N GLU A 69 3.86 14.48 -41.30
CA GLU A 69 3.71 13.03 -41.12
C GLU A 69 4.89 12.43 -40.36
N PHE A 70 4.68 11.26 -39.78
CA PHE A 70 5.73 10.49 -39.12
C PHE A 70 6.54 9.67 -40.12
N ALA A 71 7.84 9.68 -39.93
CA ALA A 71 8.76 8.89 -40.75
C ALA A 71 8.72 7.40 -40.31
N PRO A 72 8.83 6.45 -41.24
CA PRO A 72 8.86 5.02 -40.94
C PRO A 72 10.22 4.54 -40.37
N ILE A 73 10.94 5.45 -39.70
CA ILE A 73 12.29 5.21 -39.18
C ILE A 73 12.29 5.33 -37.67
N ARG A 74 12.98 4.42 -37.03
CA ARG A 74 13.18 4.45 -35.56
C ARG A 74 14.55 5.03 -35.23
N PRO A 75 14.63 5.98 -34.27
CA PRO A 75 15.89 6.59 -33.87
C PRO A 75 16.64 5.69 -32.88
N MET A 76 17.30 4.64 -33.35
CA MET A 76 17.94 3.62 -32.50
C MET A 76 18.96 4.21 -31.50
N VAL A 77 19.67 5.26 -31.90
CA VAL A 77 20.63 5.96 -31.01
C VAL A 77 19.90 6.66 -29.87
N LEU A 78 18.79 7.35 -30.16
CA LEU A 78 17.99 8.03 -29.18
C LEU A 78 17.35 7.02 -28.20
N GLU A 79 16.86 5.90 -28.70
CA GLU A 79 16.32 4.80 -27.90
C GLU A 79 17.40 4.17 -26.98
N SER A 80 18.62 4.00 -27.50
CA SER A 80 19.75 3.51 -26.69
C SER A 80 20.12 4.50 -25.59
N LEU A 81 20.10 5.80 -25.87
CA LEU A 81 20.32 6.84 -24.85
C LEU A 81 19.21 6.85 -23.80
N ALA A 82 17.95 6.78 -24.20
CA ALA A 82 16.80 6.75 -23.30
C ALA A 82 16.87 5.58 -22.30
N ASN A 83 17.45 4.45 -22.70
CA ASN A 83 17.62 3.30 -21.79
C ASN A 83 18.80 3.42 -20.80
N LYS A 84 19.77 4.31 -21.09
CA LYS A 84 21.01 4.43 -20.30
C LYS A 84 21.06 5.65 -19.41
N VAL A 85 20.34 6.72 -19.80
CA VAL A 85 20.32 7.97 -19.05
C VAL A 85 19.60 7.78 -17.72
N LEU A 86 20.11 8.43 -16.67
CA LEU A 86 19.45 8.51 -15.38
C LEU A 86 18.47 9.70 -15.42
N PHE A 87 17.21 9.46 -15.31
CA PHE A 87 16.17 10.51 -15.26
C PHE A 87 15.85 10.88 -13.82
N PRO A 88 15.58 12.16 -13.51
CA PRO A 88 15.07 12.56 -12.21
C PRO A 88 13.66 12.02 -11.99
N CYS A 89 13.32 11.71 -10.73
CA CYS A 89 11.95 11.39 -10.39
C CYS A 89 11.04 12.59 -10.67
N THR A 90 9.86 12.32 -11.24
CA THR A 90 8.89 13.39 -11.57
C THR A 90 8.16 13.97 -10.36
N ASN A 91 8.24 13.31 -9.19
CA ASN A 91 7.65 13.83 -7.95
C ASN A 91 8.54 14.96 -7.39
N VAL A 92 7.97 16.13 -7.26
CA VAL A 92 8.68 17.34 -6.83
C VAL A 92 9.38 17.15 -5.48
N GLY A 93 10.70 17.46 -5.46
CA GLY A 93 11.53 17.34 -4.27
C GLY A 93 12.14 15.95 -4.06
N CYS A 94 11.79 14.95 -4.86
CA CYS A 94 12.43 13.62 -4.79
C CYS A 94 13.85 13.69 -5.37
N PRO A 95 14.89 13.33 -4.58
CA PRO A 95 16.27 13.39 -5.04
C PRO A 95 16.69 12.21 -5.94
N LYS A 96 15.76 11.27 -6.19
CA LYS A 96 16.10 10.04 -6.91
C LYS A 96 16.26 10.28 -8.41
N HIS A 97 17.41 9.82 -8.91
CA HIS A 97 17.72 9.72 -10.35
C HIS A 97 17.94 8.22 -10.67
N ALA A 98 17.30 7.73 -11.72
CA ALA A 98 17.44 6.34 -12.12
C ALA A 98 17.07 6.16 -13.61
N THR A 99 17.37 4.99 -14.17
CA THR A 99 16.88 4.61 -15.50
C THR A 99 15.35 4.49 -15.50
N LEU A 100 14.72 4.59 -16.66
CA LEU A 100 13.25 4.55 -16.78
C LEU A 100 12.64 3.32 -16.13
N SER A 101 13.24 2.15 -16.32
CA SER A 101 12.75 0.90 -15.73
C SER A 101 12.76 0.92 -14.20
N LEU A 102 13.77 1.53 -13.59
CA LEU A 102 13.86 1.69 -12.13
C LEU A 102 12.94 2.80 -11.61
N LEU A 103 12.71 3.87 -12.40
CA LEU A 103 11.74 4.91 -12.06
C LEU A 103 10.30 4.39 -12.11
N GLU A 104 9.96 3.53 -13.07
CA GLU A 104 8.65 2.88 -13.14
C GLU A 104 8.34 2.08 -11.87
N LYS A 105 9.35 1.38 -11.33
CA LYS A 105 9.22 0.68 -10.05
C LYS A 105 9.19 1.62 -8.84
N HIS A 106 9.95 2.71 -8.90
CA HIS A 106 10.06 3.68 -7.80
C HIS A 106 8.82 4.57 -7.66
N THR A 107 8.29 5.09 -8.78
CA THR A 107 7.25 6.15 -8.76
C THR A 107 6.01 5.78 -7.95
N PRO A 108 5.45 4.55 -8.02
CA PRO A 108 4.31 4.15 -7.19
C PRO A 108 4.60 4.15 -5.69
N HIS A 109 5.88 3.98 -5.30
CA HIS A 109 6.32 3.89 -3.90
C HIS A 109 7.10 5.13 -3.44
N CYS A 110 7.16 6.18 -4.27
CA CYS A 110 7.90 7.40 -3.94
C CYS A 110 7.25 8.12 -2.76
N GLN A 111 8.04 8.41 -1.73
CA GLN A 111 7.57 9.15 -0.55
C GLN A 111 7.19 10.60 -0.87
N PHE A 112 7.67 11.14 -1.99
CA PHE A 112 7.35 12.50 -2.45
C PHE A 112 6.12 12.56 -3.37
N ARG A 113 5.51 11.41 -3.71
CA ARG A 113 4.26 11.42 -4.48
C ARG A 113 3.14 12.05 -3.68
N ILE A 114 2.31 12.83 -4.34
CA ILE A 114 1.13 13.42 -3.71
C ILE A 114 0.02 12.36 -3.64
N ILE A 115 -0.57 12.23 -2.47
CA ILE A 115 -1.68 11.32 -2.19
C ILE A 115 -2.75 12.03 -1.37
N ASN A 116 -3.97 11.58 -1.52
CA ASN A 116 -5.06 11.93 -0.61
C ASN A 116 -5.06 11.01 0.59
N CYS A 117 -5.58 11.48 1.71
CA CYS A 117 -5.72 10.65 2.89
C CYS A 117 -6.55 9.40 2.60
N PHE A 118 -6.00 8.23 2.87
CA PHE A 118 -6.70 6.97 2.66
C PHE A 118 -7.90 6.82 3.61
N MET A 119 -7.81 7.35 4.85
CA MET A 119 -8.91 7.39 5.80
C MET A 119 -10.13 8.13 5.27
N ALA A 120 -9.92 9.13 4.39
CA ALA A 120 -11.00 9.86 3.74
C ALA A 120 -11.89 8.96 2.86
N ARG A 121 -11.32 7.94 2.24
CA ARG A 121 -12.08 6.99 1.40
C ARG A 121 -13.00 6.11 2.24
N VAL A 122 -12.63 5.86 3.49
CA VAL A 122 -13.39 5.00 4.41
C VAL A 122 -14.41 5.82 5.20
N TYR A 123 -14.03 7.02 5.67
CA TYR A 123 -14.83 7.81 6.61
C TYR A 123 -15.40 9.11 6.01
N GLY A 124 -14.98 9.49 4.80
CA GLY A 124 -15.57 10.62 4.06
C GLY A 124 -15.19 12.03 4.53
N GLU A 125 -14.50 12.19 5.65
CA GLU A 125 -14.40 13.49 6.33
C GLU A 125 -13.07 14.22 6.13
N CYS A 126 -12.01 13.53 5.73
CA CYS A 126 -10.68 14.10 5.63
C CYS A 126 -10.39 14.62 4.21
N LYS A 127 -9.97 15.89 4.11
CA LYS A 127 -9.60 16.54 2.85
C LYS A 127 -8.08 16.67 2.67
N TRP A 128 -7.30 16.04 3.53
CA TRP A 128 -5.85 16.15 3.45
C TRP A 128 -5.30 15.59 2.13
N GLU A 129 -4.41 16.37 1.54
CA GLU A 129 -3.59 16.00 0.40
C GLU A 129 -2.15 16.42 0.70
N GLY A 130 -1.19 15.52 0.54
CA GLY A 130 0.19 15.77 0.87
C GLY A 130 1.12 14.68 0.35
N ARG A 131 2.40 14.75 0.74
CA ARG A 131 3.38 13.75 0.35
C ARG A 131 3.12 12.42 1.05
N ALA A 132 3.30 11.32 0.34
CA ALA A 132 3.10 9.98 0.91
C ALA A 132 3.96 9.71 2.16
N GLY A 133 5.17 10.31 2.23
CA GLY A 133 6.02 10.22 3.41
C GLY A 133 5.49 10.96 4.65
N GLU A 134 4.59 11.92 4.48
CA GLU A 134 4.00 12.73 5.55
C GLU A 134 2.63 12.17 6.00
N TRP A 135 2.13 11.15 5.29
CA TRP A 135 0.79 10.62 5.54
C TRP A 135 0.61 10.02 6.94
N MET A 136 1.63 9.31 7.45
CA MET A 136 1.57 8.73 8.80
C MET A 136 1.50 9.83 9.88
N ASP A 137 2.29 10.90 9.75
CA ASP A 137 2.29 12.01 10.69
C ASP A 137 0.91 12.70 10.70
N HIS A 138 0.33 12.91 9.49
CA HIS A 138 -1.04 13.37 9.37
C HIS A 138 -2.04 12.43 10.08
N CYS A 139 -1.91 11.12 9.90
CA CYS A 139 -2.81 10.16 10.54
C CYS A 139 -2.69 10.16 12.07
N PHE A 140 -1.50 10.32 12.63
CA PHE A 140 -1.31 10.44 14.08
C PHE A 140 -1.92 11.70 14.66
N VAL A 141 -2.01 12.78 13.89
CA VAL A 141 -2.62 14.05 14.33
C VAL A 141 -4.14 14.00 14.18
N GLU A 142 -4.63 13.73 12.98
CA GLU A 142 -6.04 13.89 12.61
C GLU A 142 -6.88 12.62 12.86
N HIS A 143 -6.24 11.45 12.87
CA HIS A 143 -6.92 10.15 12.97
C HIS A 143 -6.40 9.30 14.13
N LYS A 144 -5.92 9.96 15.20
CA LYS A 144 -5.27 9.32 16.36
C LYS A 144 -6.09 8.18 17.01
N GLN A 145 -7.41 8.16 16.87
CA GLN A 145 -8.25 7.08 17.38
C GLN A 145 -8.17 5.79 16.53
N ARG A 146 -7.59 5.89 15.34
CA ARG A 146 -7.50 4.82 14.35
C ARG A 146 -6.05 4.39 14.07
N VAL A 147 -5.09 5.03 14.73
CA VAL A 147 -3.66 4.81 14.51
C VAL A 147 -2.95 4.58 15.84
N THR A 148 -2.05 3.62 15.89
CA THR A 148 -1.23 3.34 17.08
C THR A 148 0.19 2.94 16.69
N GLU A 149 1.17 3.21 17.56
CA GLU A 149 2.55 2.67 17.46
C GLU A 149 2.72 1.38 18.28
N LEU A 150 1.67 0.93 18.93
CA LEU A 150 1.67 -0.35 19.64
C LEU A 150 1.35 -1.50 18.65
N PRO A 151 1.81 -2.73 18.94
CA PRO A 151 1.48 -3.90 18.13
C PRO A 151 0.03 -4.40 18.36
N PHE A 152 -0.82 -3.56 18.95
CA PHE A 152 -2.24 -3.87 19.14
C PHE A 152 -3.08 -2.58 19.17
N ILE A 153 -4.36 -2.76 18.86
CA ILE A 153 -5.39 -1.74 19.06
C ILE A 153 -6.61 -2.39 19.69
N THR A 154 -7.15 -1.75 20.73
CA THR A 154 -8.41 -2.16 21.36
C THR A 154 -9.51 -1.21 20.97
N VAL A 155 -10.62 -1.73 20.51
CA VAL A 155 -11.72 -0.96 19.94
C VAL A 155 -13.01 -1.33 20.67
N LYS A 156 -13.79 -0.31 21.01
CA LYS A 156 -15.19 -0.45 21.39
C LYS A 156 -16.02 0.16 20.26
N ASP A 157 -16.69 -0.67 19.48
CA ASP A 157 -17.48 -0.27 18.33
C ASP A 157 -18.96 -0.48 18.59
N LYS A 158 -19.75 0.61 18.50
CA LYS A 158 -21.19 0.52 18.70
C LYS A 158 -21.81 -0.21 17.52
N TRP A 159 -22.47 -1.31 17.82
CA TRP A 159 -23.15 -2.10 16.83
C TRP A 159 -24.52 -1.54 16.49
N ASP A 160 -24.76 -1.25 15.21
CA ASP A 160 -26.07 -0.90 14.71
C ASP A 160 -26.60 -2.01 13.80
N ALA A 161 -27.42 -2.89 14.38
CA ALA A 161 -28.06 -4.00 13.65
C ALA A 161 -28.96 -3.55 12.49
N LYS A 162 -29.37 -2.28 12.49
CA LYS A 162 -30.24 -1.69 11.42
C LYS A 162 -29.43 -1.17 10.25
N LYS A 163 -28.12 -1.01 10.37
CA LYS A 163 -27.28 -0.59 9.23
C LYS A 163 -27.48 -1.56 8.07
N THR A 164 -27.97 -1.04 6.98
CA THR A 164 -28.29 -1.81 5.77
C THR A 164 -27.08 -1.95 4.85
N GLU A 165 -26.08 -1.10 5.04
CA GLU A 165 -24.88 -1.02 4.21
C GLU A 165 -23.71 -1.74 4.84
N PRO A 166 -22.78 -2.29 4.02
CA PRO A 166 -21.52 -2.83 4.55
C PRO A 166 -20.78 -1.75 5.34
N VAL A 167 -20.34 -2.09 6.53
CA VAL A 167 -19.52 -1.19 7.35
C VAL A 167 -18.07 -1.61 7.19
N LEU A 168 -17.24 -0.65 6.77
CA LEU A 168 -15.80 -0.82 6.71
C LEU A 168 -15.17 0.05 7.81
N ASN A 169 -14.49 -0.58 8.75
CA ASN A 169 -13.57 0.08 9.66
C ASN A 169 -12.13 -0.20 9.25
N TYR A 170 -11.28 0.81 9.43
CA TYR A 170 -9.89 0.77 9.03
C TYR A 170 -9.00 1.34 10.12
N PHE A 171 -7.94 0.61 10.47
CA PHE A 171 -6.98 1.01 11.49
C PHE A 171 -5.55 0.82 10.96
N LEU A 172 -4.61 1.61 11.50
CA LEU A 172 -3.20 1.55 11.18
C LEU A 172 -2.40 1.20 12.44
N LEU A 173 -1.58 0.17 12.36
CA LEU A 173 -0.62 -0.18 13.40
C LEU A 173 0.79 -0.01 12.84
N LYS A 174 1.58 0.90 13.45
CA LYS A 174 3.00 1.10 13.10
C LYS A 174 3.85 0.40 14.14
N CYS A 175 4.25 -0.82 13.85
CA CYS A 175 5.10 -1.64 14.72
C CYS A 175 6.05 -2.48 13.88
N TYR A 176 7.11 -3.06 14.50
CA TYR A 176 8.11 -3.86 13.79
C TYR A 176 8.70 -3.16 12.55
N GLU A 177 8.89 -1.83 12.64
CA GLU A 177 9.35 -0.96 11.54
C GLU A 177 8.46 -1.00 10.28
N LYS A 178 7.22 -1.47 10.40
CA LYS A 178 6.25 -1.64 9.32
C LYS A 178 4.91 -0.98 9.66
N ILE A 179 4.10 -0.80 8.63
CA ILE A 179 2.73 -0.32 8.75
C ILE A 179 1.80 -1.47 8.38
N PHE A 180 0.94 -1.85 9.33
CA PHE A 180 -0.09 -2.85 9.15
C PHE A 180 -1.44 -2.17 8.95
N ASN A 181 -2.09 -2.51 7.84
CA ASN A 181 -3.40 -2.03 7.47
C ASN A 181 -4.43 -3.04 7.95
N VAL A 182 -5.20 -2.69 8.97
CA VAL A 182 -6.21 -3.53 9.58
C VAL A 182 -7.58 -3.14 9.04
N TYR A 183 -8.26 -4.06 8.42
CA TYR A 183 -9.62 -3.89 7.90
C TYR A 183 -10.58 -4.74 8.71
N GLN A 184 -11.67 -4.13 9.14
CA GLN A 184 -12.84 -4.79 9.71
C GLN A 184 -14.03 -4.51 8.79
N ILE A 185 -14.64 -5.55 8.27
CA ILE A 185 -15.72 -5.43 7.29
C ILE A 185 -16.93 -6.23 7.78
N TYR A 186 -18.07 -5.58 7.87
CA TYR A 186 -19.34 -6.26 8.07
C TYR A 186 -20.00 -6.54 6.73
N ASP A 187 -20.07 -7.83 6.37
CA ASP A 187 -20.79 -8.30 5.21
C ASP A 187 -22.20 -8.78 5.62
N LYS A 188 -23.18 -7.89 5.46
CA LYS A 188 -24.57 -8.19 5.81
C LYS A 188 -25.16 -9.31 4.93
N ARG A 189 -24.75 -9.41 3.66
CA ARG A 189 -25.27 -10.43 2.74
C ARG A 189 -24.77 -11.82 3.12
N GLY A 190 -23.49 -11.89 3.52
CA GLY A 190 -22.89 -13.11 4.02
C GLY A 190 -23.15 -13.38 5.51
N GLY A 191 -23.84 -12.47 6.23
CA GLY A 191 -24.15 -12.63 7.65
C GLY A 191 -22.90 -12.77 8.55
N ARG A 192 -21.80 -12.09 8.18
CA ARG A 192 -20.51 -12.29 8.83
C ARG A 192 -19.72 -11.01 9.01
N MET A 193 -18.93 -10.96 10.09
CA MET A 193 -17.89 -9.97 10.33
C MET A 193 -16.56 -10.54 9.87
N MET A 194 -15.79 -9.75 9.15
CA MET A 194 -14.48 -10.15 8.63
C MET A 194 -13.39 -9.20 9.14
N TRP A 195 -12.23 -9.77 9.48
CA TRP A 195 -10.99 -9.02 9.69
C TRP A 195 -9.91 -9.52 8.76
N THR A 196 -9.12 -8.60 8.23
CA THR A 196 -7.89 -8.90 7.48
C THR A 196 -6.83 -7.88 7.82
N VAL A 197 -5.57 -8.30 7.78
CA VAL A 197 -4.41 -7.43 8.01
C VAL A 197 -3.46 -7.54 6.82
N LEU A 198 -3.18 -6.39 6.23
CA LEU A 198 -2.26 -6.27 5.11
C LEU A 198 -1.01 -5.49 5.53
N VAL A 199 0.13 -5.90 5.01
CA VAL A 199 1.41 -5.20 5.19
C VAL A 199 2.13 -5.12 3.84
N ASN A 200 2.77 -3.98 3.56
CA ASN A 200 3.54 -3.82 2.32
C ASN A 200 4.94 -4.45 2.47
N ASP A 201 4.97 -5.77 2.57
CA ASP A 201 6.19 -6.57 2.68
C ASP A 201 6.01 -7.91 1.98
N ASP A 202 7.01 -8.34 1.21
CA ASP A 202 6.99 -9.65 0.54
C ASP A 202 7.11 -10.83 1.53
N ASN A 203 7.55 -10.58 2.78
CA ASN A 203 7.59 -11.56 3.87
C ASN A 203 6.44 -11.31 4.88
N ALA A 204 5.24 -11.01 4.41
CA ALA A 204 4.08 -10.78 5.26
C ALA A 204 3.73 -11.99 6.14
N ASP A 205 4.04 -13.20 5.68
CA ASP A 205 3.86 -14.49 6.36
C ASP A 205 4.71 -14.66 7.63
N LYS A 206 5.74 -13.83 7.82
CA LYS A 206 6.47 -13.77 9.09
C LYS A 206 5.68 -13.13 10.22
N PHE A 207 4.55 -12.51 9.90
CA PHE A 207 3.67 -11.87 10.86
C PHE A 207 2.32 -12.58 10.91
N TYR A 208 1.75 -12.61 12.10
CA TYR A 208 0.36 -13.02 12.31
C TYR A 208 -0.44 -11.88 12.91
N PHE A 209 -1.73 -11.93 12.73
CA PHE A 209 -2.65 -11.11 13.51
C PHE A 209 -3.60 -11.97 14.32
N GLU A 210 -4.01 -11.45 15.45
CA GLU A 210 -4.97 -12.07 16.36
C GLU A 210 -6.12 -11.10 16.57
N VAL A 211 -7.34 -11.60 16.40
CA VAL A 211 -8.58 -10.89 16.74
C VAL A 211 -9.14 -11.52 17.98
N ASP A 212 -9.30 -10.75 19.03
CA ASP A 212 -9.81 -11.16 20.33
C ASP A 212 -11.10 -10.38 20.62
N LEU A 213 -12.26 -11.02 20.44
CA LEU A 213 -13.56 -10.50 20.86
C LEU A 213 -13.78 -10.88 22.32
N PHE A 214 -14.20 -9.92 23.13
CA PHE A 214 -14.41 -10.15 24.56
C PHE A 214 -15.54 -9.31 25.14
N LEU A 215 -16.12 -9.80 26.23
CA LEU A 215 -17.02 -9.05 27.08
C LEU A 215 -16.25 -8.48 28.27
N PRO A 216 -16.20 -7.14 28.46
CA PRO A 216 -15.41 -6.52 29.53
C PRO A 216 -15.78 -7.03 30.93
N ASN A 217 -17.08 -7.30 31.15
CA ASN A 217 -17.61 -7.71 32.43
C ASN A 217 -17.58 -9.24 32.68
N ILE A 218 -17.22 -10.03 31.66
CA ILE A 218 -17.19 -11.51 31.73
C ILE A 218 -15.88 -12.00 31.11
N PRO A 219 -14.75 -12.04 31.84
CA PRO A 219 -13.44 -12.37 31.30
C PRO A 219 -13.35 -13.74 30.61
N SER A 220 -14.17 -14.70 31.04
CA SER A 220 -14.23 -16.03 30.43
C SER A 220 -14.95 -16.08 29.09
N LYS A 221 -15.71 -15.02 28.73
CA LYS A 221 -16.43 -14.95 27.47
C LYS A 221 -15.59 -14.22 26.42
N ARG A 222 -14.79 -14.98 25.69
CA ARG A 222 -13.85 -14.51 24.65
C ARG A 222 -13.89 -15.42 23.44
N ILE A 223 -13.62 -14.85 22.29
CA ILE A 223 -13.44 -15.57 21.04
C ILE A 223 -12.14 -15.05 20.42
N VAL A 224 -11.14 -15.93 20.26
CA VAL A 224 -9.83 -15.55 19.74
C VAL A 224 -9.58 -16.29 18.42
N TYR A 225 -9.23 -15.53 17.39
CA TYR A 225 -8.82 -16.05 16.10
C TYR A 225 -7.44 -15.54 15.75
N ARG A 226 -6.59 -16.41 15.21
CA ARG A 226 -5.26 -16.08 14.73
C ARG A 226 -5.11 -16.47 13.27
N ARG A 227 -4.53 -15.57 12.45
CA ARG A 227 -4.28 -15.77 11.02
C ARG A 227 -2.97 -15.11 10.62
N PRO A 228 -2.29 -15.57 9.54
CA PRO A 228 -1.13 -14.89 9.00
C PRO A 228 -1.53 -13.54 8.40
N CYS A 229 -0.63 -12.55 8.48
CA CYS A 229 -0.76 -11.31 7.73
C CYS A 229 -0.53 -11.56 6.24
N LYS A 230 -1.03 -10.66 5.39
CA LYS A 230 -0.91 -10.76 3.93
C LYS A 230 -0.13 -9.59 3.35
N CYS A 231 0.54 -9.85 2.22
CA CYS A 231 1.14 -8.79 1.44
C CYS A 231 0.05 -7.96 0.74
N GLU A 232 0.19 -6.63 0.75
CA GLU A 232 -0.73 -5.73 0.03
C GLU A 232 -0.78 -6.00 -1.48
N LYS A 233 0.26 -6.60 -2.05
CA LYS A 233 0.34 -6.94 -3.48
C LYS A 233 -0.54 -8.12 -3.86
N ASP A 234 -0.88 -8.97 -2.90
CA ASP A 234 -1.73 -10.16 -3.09
C ASP A 234 -3.21 -9.73 -3.00
N ALA A 235 -3.62 -8.83 -3.86
CA ALA A 235 -4.73 -7.89 -3.75
C ALA A 235 -6.15 -8.47 -3.66
N ASP A 236 -6.33 -9.79 -3.58
CA ASP A 236 -7.65 -10.41 -3.47
C ASP A 236 -8.06 -10.62 -2.01
N PHE A 237 -8.13 -9.50 -1.25
CA PHE A 237 -8.34 -9.56 0.20
C PHE A 237 -9.77 -9.95 0.62
N LEU A 238 -10.73 -9.94 -0.29
CA LEU A 238 -12.13 -10.30 0.01
C LEU A 238 -12.42 -11.80 -0.05
N GLU A 239 -11.64 -12.59 -0.76
CA GLU A 239 -11.94 -14.01 -1.07
C GLU A 239 -11.11 -15.04 -0.33
N HIS A 240 -10.40 -14.72 0.78
CA HIS A 240 -9.40 -15.63 1.30
C HIS A 240 -9.77 -16.36 2.59
N THR A 241 -9.48 -17.66 2.59
CA THR A 241 -9.45 -18.58 3.73
C THR A 241 -8.58 -18.09 4.90
N GLN A 242 -7.67 -17.13 4.66
CA GLN A 242 -6.78 -16.55 5.66
C GLN A 242 -7.37 -15.34 6.41
N ASN A 243 -8.57 -14.88 6.06
CA ASN A 243 -9.26 -13.86 6.84
C ASN A 243 -9.88 -14.47 8.09
N VAL A 244 -10.10 -13.65 9.12
CA VAL A 244 -10.95 -14.04 10.24
C VAL A 244 -12.39 -13.76 9.86
N TYR A 245 -13.24 -14.78 9.93
CA TYR A 245 -14.68 -14.67 9.69
C TYR A 245 -15.43 -15.08 10.96
N ILE A 246 -16.29 -14.22 11.45
CA ILE A 246 -17.13 -14.48 12.61
C ILE A 246 -18.60 -14.35 12.18
N PRO A 247 -19.42 -15.40 12.29
CA PRO A 247 -20.85 -15.31 12.04
C PRO A 247 -21.48 -14.20 12.88
N VAL A 248 -22.43 -13.47 12.32
CA VAL A 248 -23.04 -12.32 12.99
C VAL A 248 -23.76 -12.72 14.27
N GLU A 249 -24.33 -13.94 14.35
CA GLU A 249 -24.96 -14.45 15.54
C GLU A 249 -23.97 -14.54 16.70
N ASN A 250 -22.74 -14.95 16.42
CA ASN A 250 -21.67 -15.00 17.42
C ASN A 250 -21.28 -13.59 17.88
N VAL A 251 -21.25 -12.63 16.95
CA VAL A 251 -21.02 -11.21 17.28
C VAL A 251 -22.11 -10.68 18.20
N PHE A 252 -23.40 -10.96 17.92
CA PHE A 252 -24.51 -10.57 18.79
C PHE A 252 -24.38 -11.11 20.21
N SER A 253 -23.89 -12.34 20.35
CA SER A 253 -23.67 -12.94 21.66
C SER A 253 -22.55 -12.26 22.46
N MET A 254 -21.72 -11.46 21.80
CA MET A 254 -20.53 -10.78 22.34
C MET A 254 -20.74 -9.26 22.48
N LEU A 255 -21.97 -8.75 22.32
CA LEU A 255 -22.26 -7.35 22.59
C LEU A 255 -22.36 -7.09 24.08
N ASP A 256 -21.83 -5.96 24.53
CA ASP A 256 -21.96 -5.51 25.91
C ASP A 256 -23.33 -4.84 26.16
N GLU A 257 -23.58 -4.44 27.39
CA GLU A 257 -24.83 -3.77 27.84
C GLU A 257 -25.14 -2.48 27.07
N THR A 258 -24.12 -1.89 26.39
CA THR A 258 -24.26 -0.68 25.57
C THR A 258 -24.45 -1.00 24.10
N GLU A 259 -24.74 -2.27 23.76
CA GLU A 259 -24.81 -2.76 22.37
C GLU A 259 -23.51 -2.51 21.60
N SER A 260 -22.37 -2.61 22.28
CA SER A 260 -21.07 -2.39 21.66
C SER A 260 -20.28 -3.69 21.61
N MET A 261 -19.59 -3.89 20.48
CA MET A 261 -18.62 -4.94 20.28
C MET A 261 -17.26 -4.47 20.80
N ASN A 262 -16.64 -5.24 21.68
CA ASN A 262 -15.32 -4.97 22.20
C ASN A 262 -14.34 -5.99 21.61
N PHE A 263 -13.30 -5.49 20.94
CA PHE A 263 -12.28 -6.37 20.37
C PHE A 263 -10.89 -5.74 20.41
N THR A 264 -9.89 -6.62 20.42
CA THR A 264 -8.47 -6.22 20.26
C THR A 264 -7.94 -6.90 18.99
N VAL A 265 -7.26 -6.14 18.14
CA VAL A 265 -6.43 -6.70 17.08
C VAL A 265 -4.98 -6.55 17.48
N ARG A 266 -4.23 -7.66 17.47
CA ARG A 266 -2.81 -7.73 17.83
C ARG A 266 -2.01 -8.27 16.67
N ILE A 267 -0.84 -7.69 16.44
CA ILE A 267 0.17 -8.17 15.50
C ILE A 267 1.30 -8.82 16.28
N GLY A 268 1.80 -9.94 15.78
CA GLY A 268 2.98 -10.60 16.34
C GLY A 268 3.84 -11.22 15.26
N GLU A 269 5.09 -11.50 15.60
CA GLU A 269 6.02 -12.22 14.74
C GLU A 269 5.87 -13.72 14.96
N VAL A 270 5.87 -14.51 13.89
CA VAL A 270 5.69 -15.97 13.96
C VAL A 270 6.82 -16.64 14.77
N GLU A 271 8.05 -16.09 14.68
CA GLU A 271 9.21 -16.59 15.46
C GLU A 271 9.03 -16.44 16.98
N ASN A 272 8.23 -15.47 17.40
CA ASN A 272 7.92 -15.18 18.79
C ASN A 272 6.59 -15.79 19.27
N LEU A 273 6.01 -16.70 18.48
CA LEU A 273 4.83 -17.43 18.92
C LEU A 273 5.16 -18.22 20.20
N PRO A 274 4.45 -17.98 21.31
CA PRO A 274 4.56 -18.87 22.44
C PRO A 274 4.21 -20.28 21.96
N LEU A 275 5.11 -21.23 22.18
CA LEU A 275 4.79 -22.64 22.03
C LEU A 275 3.50 -22.84 22.82
N LEU A 276 2.45 -23.35 22.18
CA LEU A 276 1.24 -23.74 22.86
C LEU A 276 1.65 -24.85 23.82
N ASP A 277 1.91 -24.47 25.06
CA ASP A 277 2.06 -25.45 26.15
C ASP A 277 0.80 -26.31 26.12
N THR A 278 1.02 -27.63 26.12
CA THR A 278 -0.02 -28.64 26.27
C THR A 278 -0.98 -28.22 27.37
N PRO A 279 -2.29 -28.28 27.15
CA PRO A 279 -3.28 -27.71 28.05
C PRO A 279 -3.13 -28.32 29.45
N THR A 280 -2.63 -27.50 30.37
CA THR A 280 -2.91 -27.74 31.81
C THR A 280 -4.39 -27.52 32.01
N THR A 281 -5.05 -28.58 32.38
CA THR A 281 -6.45 -28.71 32.76
C THR A 281 -6.99 -27.48 33.49
N SER A 282 -7.96 -26.82 32.85
CA SER A 282 -8.96 -25.90 33.38
C SER A 282 -8.92 -24.51 32.74
N GLU A 283 -9.33 -24.45 31.44
CA GLU A 283 -10.08 -23.32 30.89
C GLU A 283 -10.39 -23.68 29.43
N SER A 284 -11.67 -23.73 29.09
CA SER A 284 -12.17 -24.20 27.80
C SER A 284 -11.83 -23.21 26.68
N LEU A 285 -10.68 -23.34 26.04
CA LEU A 285 -10.38 -22.74 24.74
C LEU A 285 -11.07 -23.59 23.67
N ILE A 286 -12.19 -23.11 23.14
CA ILE A 286 -12.77 -23.69 21.93
C ILE A 286 -11.98 -23.15 20.72
N LEU A 287 -10.94 -23.89 20.33
CA LEU A 287 -10.31 -23.75 19.02
C LEU A 287 -11.22 -24.40 17.99
N LEU A 288 -12.05 -23.64 17.32
CA LEU A 288 -12.71 -24.10 16.11
C LEU A 288 -11.65 -24.09 14.98
N GLN A 289 -11.09 -25.27 14.69
CA GLN A 289 -10.31 -25.49 13.48
C GLN A 289 -11.24 -25.40 12.28
N GLY A 290 -10.75 -24.76 11.22
CA GLY A 290 -11.49 -24.41 10.02
C GLY A 290 -12.19 -25.59 9.37
N ASP A 291 -13.35 -25.31 8.85
CA ASP A 291 -14.22 -26.22 8.13
C ASP A 291 -13.55 -26.80 6.88
N GLU A 292 -13.77 -28.09 6.67
CA GLU A 292 -13.47 -28.76 5.40
C GLU A 292 -14.26 -28.10 4.25
N PRO A 293 -13.73 -28.16 3.02
CA PRO A 293 -14.43 -27.60 1.87
C PRO A 293 -15.77 -28.31 1.68
N ILE A 294 -16.83 -27.52 1.55
CA ILE A 294 -18.16 -27.97 1.16
C ILE A 294 -18.04 -28.70 -0.19
N LYS A 295 -18.30 -30.00 -0.19
CA LYS A 295 -18.42 -30.78 -1.41
C LYS A 295 -19.60 -30.26 -2.22
N ASP A 296 -19.36 -29.97 -3.49
CA ASP A 296 -20.39 -29.68 -4.47
C ASP A 296 -21.49 -30.77 -4.39
N ILE A 297 -22.71 -30.35 -4.13
CA ILE A 297 -23.87 -31.21 -4.32
C ILE A 297 -24.22 -31.11 -5.80
N ASP A 298 -23.90 -32.18 -6.52
CA ASP A 298 -24.27 -32.37 -7.90
C ASP A 298 -25.78 -32.18 -8.10
N LYS A 299 -26.08 -31.46 -9.18
CA LYS A 299 -27.42 -31.39 -9.73
C LYS A 299 -27.77 -32.76 -10.31
N GLU A 300 -28.74 -33.43 -9.76
CA GLU A 300 -29.56 -34.39 -10.48
C GLU A 300 -31.04 -34.06 -10.32
N GLU A 301 -31.67 -33.99 -11.52
CA GLU A 301 -33.09 -33.90 -11.89
C GLU A 301 -33.78 -32.54 -11.79
#